data_b5a228dc937aeaf8979977b3cf2e0eaa
#
_entry.id   b5a228dc937aeaf8979977b3cf2e0eaa
#
_cell.length_a   1.000
_cell.length_b   1.000
_cell.length_c   1.000
_cell.angle_alpha   90.00
_cell.angle_beta   90.00
_cell.angle_gamma   90.00
#
_symmetry.space_group_name_H-M   'P 1'
#
loop_
_entity.id
_entity.type
_entity.pdbx_description
1 polymer ?
#
loop_
_entity_poly.entity_id
_entity_poly.type
_entity_poly.pdbx_seq_one_letter_code
_entity_poly.pdbx_strand_id
1 'polypeptide(L)'
;MYSVYARHHIDDLNHIPFDAAAYSKFKFGDGDIARAFGKELGMHFIETHGEDLLKEEDIVFVPSPYNAIPTASNALSLFFRDEVNRFLFRHKRKALLQSKIHRYKTYTVDYGNLDYEERVRLISSDTYHLDKKFLENRLVLLIDDIKITGSHEQIIKTQIDRENIPGQFLFVYYAQLTNTAIPPNFENYLNYYAVKERDDLLSIINEDSFIMNTRIIKYILKSEPLDLIRFIAAIKEERLPEMVNYAIGNNYHLMEDYQYNLTQITNHINYGN
;
A
#
# COMPACT_ATOMS: atom_id res chain seq x y z
N MET A 1 -9.35 14.37 -16.84
CA MET A 1 -10.02 13.11 -17.29
C MET A 1 -9.54 11.96 -16.38
N TYR A 2 -10.44 11.02 -16.02
CA TYR A 2 -10.11 9.85 -15.18
C TYR A 2 -10.26 8.56 -15.95
N SER A 3 -9.32 7.63 -15.78
CA SER A 3 -9.37 6.28 -16.31
C SER A 3 -8.85 5.27 -15.28
N VAL A 4 -9.14 3.99 -15.49
CA VAL A 4 -8.77 2.90 -14.59
C VAL A 4 -8.18 1.75 -15.39
N TYR A 5 -7.10 1.18 -14.91
CA TYR A 5 -6.53 -0.07 -15.39
C TYR A 5 -6.39 -1.03 -14.20
N ALA A 6 -6.75 -2.28 -14.40
CA ALA A 6 -6.47 -3.36 -13.44
C ALA A 6 -5.93 -4.57 -14.18
N ARG A 7 -4.86 -5.17 -13.62
CA ARG A 7 -4.25 -6.37 -14.20
C ARG A 7 -5.16 -7.58 -14.07
N HIS A 8 -5.79 -7.75 -12.91
CA HIS A 8 -6.65 -8.86 -12.58
C HIS A 8 -8.07 -8.38 -12.24
N HIS A 9 -9.08 -9.12 -12.68
CA HIS A 9 -10.49 -8.87 -12.37
C HIS A 9 -11.05 -10.02 -11.56
N ILE A 10 -11.57 -9.71 -10.35
CA ILE A 10 -12.18 -10.69 -9.45
C ILE A 10 -13.68 -10.60 -9.62
N ASP A 11 -14.27 -11.61 -10.23
CA ASP A 11 -15.71 -11.74 -10.48
C ASP A 11 -16.35 -12.92 -9.75
N ASP A 12 -15.54 -13.91 -9.30
CA ASP A 12 -15.96 -15.08 -8.55
C ASP A 12 -15.02 -15.36 -7.36
N LEU A 13 -15.60 -15.60 -6.19
CA LEU A 13 -14.86 -15.96 -4.97
C LEU A 13 -14.14 -17.31 -5.08
N ASN A 14 -14.64 -18.24 -5.88
CA ASN A 14 -14.06 -19.55 -6.08
C ASN A 14 -12.92 -19.54 -7.12
N HIS A 15 -12.75 -18.43 -7.84
CA HIS A 15 -11.75 -18.31 -8.87
C HIS A 15 -11.03 -16.96 -8.80
N ILE A 16 -10.08 -16.87 -7.86
CA ILE A 16 -9.21 -15.69 -7.71
C ILE A 16 -8.12 -15.79 -8.80
N PRO A 17 -7.96 -14.76 -9.68
CA PRO A 17 -7.08 -14.86 -10.85
C PRO A 17 -5.57 -14.70 -10.53
N PHE A 18 -5.20 -14.72 -9.26
CA PHE A 18 -3.82 -14.68 -8.76
C PHE A 18 -3.67 -15.56 -7.51
N ASP A 19 -2.44 -15.80 -7.08
CA ASP A 19 -2.18 -16.57 -5.86
C ASP A 19 -2.59 -15.78 -4.60
N ALA A 20 -3.69 -16.17 -3.98
CA ALA A 20 -4.22 -15.53 -2.77
C ALA A 20 -3.28 -15.72 -1.56
N ALA A 21 -2.53 -16.82 -1.49
CA ALA A 21 -1.55 -17.04 -0.42
C ALA A 21 -0.35 -16.10 -0.58
N ALA A 22 0.15 -15.94 -1.79
CA ALA A 22 1.18 -14.95 -2.12
C ALA A 22 0.68 -13.54 -1.82
N TYR A 23 -0.57 -13.19 -2.21
CA TYR A 23 -1.14 -11.87 -1.93
C TYR A 23 -1.20 -11.59 -0.41
N SER A 24 -1.63 -12.57 0.39
CA SER A 24 -1.62 -12.46 1.85
C SER A 24 -0.21 -12.14 2.39
N LYS A 25 0.81 -12.90 1.98
CA LYS A 25 2.21 -12.67 2.40
C LYS A 25 2.72 -11.29 1.95
N PHE A 26 2.40 -10.88 0.73
CA PHE A 26 2.70 -9.54 0.23
C PHE A 26 2.13 -8.44 1.14
N LYS A 27 0.87 -8.57 1.59
CA LYS A 27 0.24 -7.61 2.52
C LYS A 27 0.96 -7.54 3.86
N PHE A 28 1.69 -8.59 4.24
CA PHE A 28 2.53 -8.64 5.44
C PHE A 28 4.03 -8.42 5.16
N GLY A 29 4.38 -7.83 4.01
CA GLY A 29 5.72 -7.31 3.77
C GLY A 29 6.69 -8.25 3.08
N ASP A 30 6.23 -9.35 2.48
CA ASP A 30 7.07 -10.19 1.62
C ASP A 30 7.53 -9.39 0.38
N GLY A 31 8.80 -9.00 0.39
CA GLY A 31 9.38 -8.13 -0.64
C GLY A 31 9.62 -8.84 -1.96
N ASP A 32 9.84 -10.14 -1.96
CA ASP A 32 10.00 -10.90 -3.21
C ASP A 32 8.68 -11.02 -3.95
N ILE A 33 7.58 -11.24 -3.22
CA ILE A 33 6.23 -11.23 -3.80
C ILE A 33 5.86 -9.80 -4.25
N ALA A 34 6.17 -8.76 -3.46
CA ALA A 34 5.96 -7.38 -3.89
C ALA A 34 6.68 -7.08 -5.20
N ARG A 35 7.90 -7.59 -5.37
CA ARG A 35 8.70 -7.51 -6.59
C ARG A 35 8.04 -8.25 -7.76
N ALA A 36 7.57 -9.47 -7.53
CA ALA A 36 6.92 -10.28 -8.55
C ALA A 36 5.64 -9.60 -9.07
N PHE A 37 4.78 -9.16 -8.15
CA PHE A 37 3.52 -8.48 -8.49
C PHE A 37 3.75 -7.13 -9.16
N GLY A 38 4.70 -6.33 -8.67
CA GLY A 38 5.03 -5.04 -9.28
C GLY A 38 5.59 -5.19 -10.69
N LYS A 39 6.44 -6.19 -10.94
CA LYS A 39 6.94 -6.50 -12.28
C LYS A 39 5.83 -6.98 -13.20
N GLU A 40 5.00 -7.92 -12.76
CA GLU A 40 3.86 -8.41 -13.53
C GLU A 40 2.95 -7.25 -13.94
N LEU A 41 2.54 -6.43 -12.97
CA LEU A 41 1.70 -5.26 -13.22
C LEU A 41 2.35 -4.33 -14.25
N GLY A 42 3.65 -4.03 -14.08
CA GLY A 42 4.40 -3.14 -14.97
C GLY A 42 4.50 -3.65 -16.41
N MET A 43 4.82 -4.93 -16.58
CA MET A 43 4.92 -5.55 -17.92
C MET A 43 3.59 -5.50 -18.66
N HIS A 44 2.50 -5.95 -18.04
CA HIS A 44 1.17 -5.95 -18.70
C HIS A 44 0.60 -4.55 -18.88
N PHE A 45 0.92 -3.62 -17.98
CA PHE A 45 0.57 -2.21 -18.17
C PHE A 45 1.24 -1.62 -19.41
N ILE A 46 2.52 -1.92 -19.63
CA ILE A 46 3.29 -1.50 -20.80
C ILE A 46 2.71 -2.11 -22.10
N GLU A 47 2.31 -3.39 -22.08
CA GLU A 47 1.67 -4.03 -23.23
C GLU A 47 0.40 -3.31 -23.66
N THR A 48 -0.36 -2.77 -22.69
CA THR A 48 -1.65 -2.11 -22.95
C THR A 48 -1.51 -0.61 -23.22
N HIS A 49 -0.63 0.09 -22.50
CA HIS A 49 -0.53 1.55 -22.48
C HIS A 49 0.82 2.09 -22.95
N GLY A 50 1.75 1.23 -23.37
CA GLY A 50 3.12 1.65 -23.71
C GLY A 50 3.15 2.72 -24.82
N GLU A 51 2.33 2.58 -25.87
CA GLU A 51 2.27 3.58 -26.95
C GLU A 51 1.75 4.93 -26.45
N ASP A 52 0.81 4.95 -25.51
CA ASP A 52 0.27 6.18 -24.96
C ASP A 52 1.30 6.85 -24.03
N LEU A 53 2.04 6.08 -23.24
CA LEU A 53 3.14 6.60 -22.44
C LEU A 53 4.20 7.30 -23.29
N LEU A 54 4.47 6.80 -24.51
CA LEU A 54 5.47 7.39 -25.41
C LEU A 54 5.02 8.72 -26.01
N LYS A 55 3.73 9.05 -25.99
CA LYS A 55 3.19 10.33 -26.47
C LYS A 55 3.33 11.45 -25.45
N GLU A 56 3.43 11.09 -24.15
CA GLU A 56 3.50 12.06 -23.07
C GLU A 56 4.93 12.57 -22.85
N GLU A 57 5.09 13.84 -22.58
CA GLU A 57 6.41 14.42 -22.32
C GLU A 57 6.87 14.12 -20.88
N ASP A 58 6.01 14.40 -19.92
CA ASP A 58 6.24 14.20 -18.49
C ASP A 58 5.11 13.37 -17.89
N ILE A 59 5.47 12.24 -17.30
CA ILE A 59 4.54 11.33 -16.64
C ILE A 59 4.85 11.32 -15.14
N VAL A 60 3.84 11.50 -14.30
CA VAL A 60 4.01 11.52 -12.86
C VAL A 60 3.55 10.19 -12.26
N PHE A 61 4.43 9.55 -11.50
CA PHE A 61 4.14 8.37 -10.70
C PHE A 61 3.77 8.79 -9.27
N VAL A 62 2.64 8.28 -8.78
CA VAL A 62 2.10 8.56 -7.44
C VAL A 62 1.68 7.25 -6.79
N PRO A 63 2.39 6.77 -5.76
CA PRO A 63 1.98 5.57 -5.02
C PRO A 63 0.78 5.86 -4.11
N SER A 64 0.19 4.79 -3.58
CA SER A 64 -0.89 4.86 -2.59
C SER A 64 -0.55 5.80 -1.42
N PRO A 65 -1.50 6.64 -0.96
CA PRO A 65 -1.23 7.64 0.08
C PRO A 65 -0.84 7.04 1.42
N TYR A 66 0.19 7.60 2.04
CA TYR A 66 0.60 7.24 3.41
C TYR A 66 1.22 8.46 4.13
N ASN A 67 1.33 8.38 5.46
CA ASN A 67 2.05 9.39 6.25
C ASN A 67 3.55 9.02 6.36
N ALA A 68 3.99 8.46 7.47
CA ALA A 68 5.37 8.04 7.66
C ALA A 68 5.56 6.55 7.28
N ILE A 69 4.63 5.68 7.62
CA ILE A 69 4.73 4.25 7.37
C ILE A 69 4.14 3.90 6.00
N PRO A 70 4.91 3.35 5.05
CA PRO A 70 4.39 2.91 3.77
C PRO A 70 3.36 1.78 3.93
N THR A 71 2.51 1.59 2.93
CA THR A 71 1.63 0.43 2.79
C THR A 71 2.32 -0.67 1.98
N ALA A 72 1.78 -1.89 1.96
CA ALA A 72 2.27 -2.94 1.08
C ALA A 72 2.23 -2.52 -0.41
N SER A 73 1.17 -1.81 -0.81
CA SER A 73 1.03 -1.23 -2.16
C SER A 73 2.21 -0.35 -2.58
N ASN A 74 2.83 0.39 -1.64
CA ASN A 74 4.01 1.20 -1.95
C ASN A 74 5.20 0.33 -2.40
N ALA A 75 5.42 -0.83 -1.77
CA ALA A 75 6.48 -1.75 -2.17
C ALA A 75 6.26 -2.27 -3.60
N LEU A 76 5.05 -2.75 -3.91
CA LEU A 76 4.67 -3.18 -5.25
C LEU A 76 4.87 -2.04 -6.28
N SER A 77 4.44 -0.83 -5.94
CA SER A 77 4.48 0.32 -6.85
C SER A 77 5.90 0.72 -7.25
N LEU A 78 6.90 0.52 -6.40
CA LEU A 78 8.30 0.78 -6.75
C LEU A 78 8.78 -0.16 -7.86
N PHE A 79 8.44 -1.44 -7.81
CA PHE A 79 8.82 -2.39 -8.85
C PHE A 79 8.05 -2.17 -10.16
N PHE A 80 6.77 -1.77 -10.08
CA PHE A 80 6.01 -1.28 -11.23
C PHE A 80 6.71 -0.08 -11.89
N ARG A 81 7.05 0.94 -11.12
CA ARG A 81 7.78 2.12 -11.59
C ARG A 81 9.08 1.74 -12.31
N ASP A 82 9.82 0.81 -11.75
CA ASP A 82 11.10 0.40 -12.32
C ASP A 82 10.93 -0.29 -13.69
N GLU A 83 9.86 -1.07 -13.89
CA GLU A 83 9.56 -1.67 -15.20
C GLU A 83 9.16 -0.60 -16.23
N VAL A 84 8.30 0.34 -15.84
CA VAL A 84 7.91 1.46 -16.72
C VAL A 84 9.13 2.32 -17.06
N ASN A 85 9.99 2.62 -16.10
CA ASN A 85 11.23 3.38 -16.34
C ASN A 85 12.18 2.65 -17.30
N ARG A 86 12.31 1.32 -17.20
CA ARG A 86 13.12 0.54 -18.16
C ARG A 86 12.53 0.58 -19.57
N PHE A 87 11.21 0.56 -19.69
CA PHE A 87 10.53 0.73 -20.96
C PHE A 87 10.80 2.12 -21.55
N LEU A 88 10.58 3.18 -20.79
CA LEU A 88 10.85 4.57 -21.21
C LEU A 88 12.32 4.78 -21.60
N PHE A 89 13.26 4.24 -20.84
CA PHE A 89 14.70 4.26 -21.14
C PHE A 89 15.02 3.63 -22.51
N ARG A 90 14.46 2.45 -22.80
CA ARG A 90 14.66 1.78 -24.10
C ARG A 90 14.15 2.61 -25.27
N HIS A 91 13.17 3.48 -25.06
CA HIS A 91 12.60 4.38 -26.06
C HIS A 91 13.18 5.80 -25.98
N LYS A 92 14.28 6.00 -25.23
CA LYS A 92 14.97 7.28 -25.06
C LYS A 92 14.05 8.40 -24.52
N ARG A 93 13.10 8.03 -23.65
CA ARG A 93 12.18 8.92 -22.95
C ARG A 93 12.69 9.23 -21.55
N LYS A 94 12.23 10.34 -20.97
CA LYS A 94 12.47 10.68 -19.56
C LYS A 94 11.89 9.59 -18.64
N ALA A 95 12.52 9.34 -17.50
CA ALA A 95 11.94 8.51 -16.45
C ALA A 95 10.71 9.18 -15.83
N LEU A 96 9.87 8.40 -15.18
CA LEU A 96 8.73 8.91 -14.42
C LEU A 96 9.16 9.93 -13.37
N LEU A 97 8.50 11.09 -13.36
CA LEU A 97 8.57 12.02 -12.24
C LEU A 97 7.87 11.38 -11.03
N GLN A 98 8.31 11.70 -9.82
CA GLN A 98 7.75 11.09 -8.62
C GLN A 98 7.08 12.15 -7.74
N SER A 99 5.85 11.88 -7.33
CA SER A 99 5.13 12.68 -6.35
C SER A 99 4.52 11.77 -5.28
N LYS A 100 4.05 12.37 -4.20
CA LYS A 100 3.41 11.68 -3.09
C LYS A 100 2.14 12.42 -2.71
N ILE A 101 1.08 11.68 -2.46
CA ILE A 101 -0.10 12.20 -1.75
C ILE A 101 0.15 12.03 -0.26
N HIS A 102 0.24 13.12 0.47
CA HIS A 102 0.38 13.07 1.92
C HIS A 102 -0.97 12.81 2.57
N ARG A 103 -0.98 11.93 3.57
CA ARG A 103 -2.16 11.58 4.37
C ARG A 103 -1.86 11.86 5.84
N TYR A 104 -2.50 12.86 6.41
CA TYR A 104 -2.17 13.37 7.74
C TYR A 104 -2.93 12.70 8.91
N LYS A 105 -3.88 11.83 8.63
CA LYS A 105 -4.53 11.04 9.67
C LYS A 105 -4.30 9.56 9.46
N THR A 106 -4.16 8.84 10.55
CA THR A 106 -4.04 7.38 10.57
C THR A 106 -5.10 6.80 11.50
N TYR A 107 -5.56 5.59 11.21
CA TYR A 107 -6.57 4.91 11.99
C TYR A 107 -5.99 3.72 12.74
N THR A 108 -6.59 3.42 13.88
CA THR A 108 -6.31 2.20 14.64
C THR A 108 -7.03 0.98 14.06
N VAL A 109 -8.14 1.17 13.34
CA VAL A 109 -8.99 0.11 12.79
C VAL A 109 -8.36 -0.52 11.53
N ASP A 110 -8.53 -1.83 11.34
CA ASP A 110 -8.21 -2.50 10.07
C ASP A 110 -9.28 -2.16 9.03
N TYR A 111 -8.83 -1.44 8.00
CA TYR A 111 -9.67 -0.95 6.92
C TYR A 111 -10.35 -2.08 6.12
N GLY A 112 -9.73 -3.25 6.04
CA GLY A 112 -10.26 -4.41 5.32
C GLY A 112 -11.59 -4.95 5.87
N ASN A 113 -11.91 -4.66 7.14
CA ASN A 113 -13.13 -5.12 7.81
C ASN A 113 -14.33 -4.17 7.64
N LEU A 114 -14.13 -2.98 7.08
CA LEU A 114 -15.14 -1.94 7.00
C LEU A 114 -15.95 -2.04 5.69
N ASP A 115 -17.23 -1.69 5.76
CA ASP A 115 -18.07 -1.52 4.58
C ASP A 115 -17.77 -0.21 3.82
N TYR A 116 -18.47 0.05 2.71
CA TYR A 116 -18.22 1.23 1.90
C TYR A 116 -18.48 2.54 2.65
N GLU A 117 -19.60 2.65 3.36
CA GLU A 117 -19.98 3.89 4.07
C GLU A 117 -19.04 4.15 5.26
N GLU A 118 -18.68 3.11 5.99
CA GLU A 118 -17.71 3.18 7.08
C GLU A 118 -16.33 3.60 6.56
N ARG A 119 -15.88 3.04 5.44
CA ARG A 119 -14.62 3.42 4.78
C ARG A 119 -14.65 4.88 4.36
N VAL A 120 -15.70 5.34 3.70
CA VAL A 120 -15.83 6.73 3.26
C VAL A 120 -15.85 7.67 4.46
N ARG A 121 -16.62 7.37 5.51
CA ARG A 121 -16.71 8.18 6.74
C ARG A 121 -15.35 8.28 7.42
N LEU A 122 -14.64 7.16 7.55
CA LEU A 122 -13.34 7.10 8.18
C LEU A 122 -12.31 7.94 7.42
N ILE A 123 -12.26 7.79 6.09
CA ILE A 123 -11.26 8.46 5.24
C ILE A 123 -11.64 9.92 4.96
N SER A 124 -12.93 10.28 4.94
CA SER A 124 -13.37 11.66 4.69
C SER A 124 -12.87 12.65 5.75
N SER A 125 -12.52 12.16 6.94
CA SER A 125 -11.90 12.95 8.00
C SER A 125 -10.39 13.16 7.80
N ASP A 126 -9.74 12.44 6.85
CA ASP A 126 -8.34 12.61 6.55
C ASP A 126 -8.07 13.86 5.72
N THR A 127 -6.93 14.45 5.96
CA THR A 127 -6.42 15.54 5.13
C THR A 127 -5.44 14.96 4.12
N TYR A 128 -5.81 15.02 2.83
CA TYR A 128 -4.94 14.69 1.71
C TYR A 128 -4.36 15.97 1.15
N HIS A 129 -3.05 15.97 0.92
CA HIS A 129 -2.38 17.06 0.24
C HIS A 129 -1.72 16.58 -1.04
N LEU A 130 -2.05 17.25 -2.14
CA LEU A 130 -1.50 17.03 -3.48
C LEU A 130 -0.73 18.27 -3.91
N ASP A 131 0.42 18.08 -4.55
CA ASP A 131 1.13 19.18 -5.18
C ASP A 131 0.50 19.52 -6.55
N LYS A 132 -0.48 20.43 -6.55
CA LYS A 132 -1.20 20.85 -7.75
C LYS A 132 -0.27 21.24 -8.88
N LYS A 133 0.73 22.10 -8.61
CA LYS A 133 1.66 22.62 -9.64
C LYS A 133 2.49 21.50 -10.28
N PHE A 134 2.78 20.46 -9.51
CA PHE A 134 3.54 19.34 -10.00
C PHE A 134 2.69 18.36 -10.80
N LEU A 135 1.39 18.26 -10.53
CA LEU A 135 0.48 17.31 -11.19
C LEU A 135 -0.23 17.89 -12.40
N GLU A 136 -0.43 19.21 -12.44
CA GLU A 136 -1.26 19.85 -13.47
C GLU A 136 -0.73 19.66 -14.90
N ASN A 137 -1.66 19.42 -15.84
CA ASN A 137 -1.41 19.25 -17.27
C ASN A 137 -0.49 18.04 -17.61
N ARG A 138 -0.42 17.04 -16.76
CA ARG A 138 0.37 15.81 -16.96
C ARG A 138 -0.49 14.55 -16.95
N LEU A 139 0.08 13.47 -17.47
CA LEU A 139 -0.40 12.14 -17.18
C LEU A 139 0.09 11.72 -15.79
N VAL A 140 -0.84 11.46 -14.89
CA VAL A 140 -0.56 11.02 -13.51
C VAL A 140 -1.00 9.56 -13.34
N LEU A 141 -0.05 8.68 -13.03
CA LEU A 141 -0.27 7.28 -12.72
C LEU A 141 -0.42 7.12 -11.21
N LEU A 142 -1.60 6.74 -10.74
CA LEU A 142 -1.96 6.53 -9.34
C LEU A 142 -2.00 5.03 -9.07
N ILE A 143 -1.03 4.51 -8.32
CA ILE A 143 -0.83 3.07 -8.16
C ILE A 143 -1.33 2.57 -6.82
N ASP A 144 -2.16 1.53 -6.83
CA ASP A 144 -2.56 0.80 -5.62
C ASP A 144 -2.61 -0.71 -5.88
N ASP A 145 -2.67 -1.53 -4.81
CA ASP A 145 -2.65 -2.98 -4.96
C ASP A 145 -4.02 -3.53 -5.37
N ILE A 146 -5.09 -3.12 -4.70
CA ILE A 146 -6.42 -3.66 -4.99
C ILE A 146 -7.53 -2.62 -4.89
N LYS A 147 -8.45 -2.66 -5.83
CA LYS A 147 -9.70 -1.88 -5.78
C LYS A 147 -10.86 -2.80 -5.40
N ILE A 148 -11.37 -2.65 -4.18
CA ILE A 148 -12.57 -3.36 -3.70
C ILE A 148 -13.81 -2.51 -3.91
N THR A 149 -13.99 -1.45 -3.13
CA THR A 149 -15.15 -0.55 -3.20
C THR A 149 -14.92 0.69 -4.04
N GLY A 150 -13.65 1.02 -4.32
CA GLY A 150 -13.26 2.26 -4.98
C GLY A 150 -13.33 3.51 -4.10
N SER A 151 -13.52 3.37 -2.79
CA SER A 151 -13.62 4.53 -1.88
C SER A 151 -12.33 5.37 -1.84
N HIS A 152 -11.14 4.75 -1.87
CA HIS A 152 -9.86 5.48 -1.98
C HIS A 152 -9.77 6.28 -3.28
N GLU A 153 -10.12 5.66 -4.40
CA GLU A 153 -10.14 6.31 -5.71
C GLU A 153 -11.08 7.53 -5.69
N GLN A 154 -12.30 7.35 -5.15
CA GLN A 154 -13.30 8.42 -5.09
C GLN A 154 -12.81 9.61 -4.27
N ILE A 155 -12.12 9.37 -3.16
CA ILE A 155 -11.59 10.46 -2.31
C ILE A 155 -10.49 11.23 -3.03
N ILE A 156 -9.57 10.52 -3.70
CA ILE A 156 -8.52 11.16 -4.49
C ILE A 156 -9.13 11.98 -5.64
N LYS A 157 -10.14 11.44 -6.35
CA LYS A 157 -10.87 12.18 -7.38
C LYS A 157 -11.52 13.44 -6.83
N THR A 158 -12.22 13.31 -5.70
CA THR A 158 -12.85 14.45 -5.03
C THR A 158 -11.83 15.53 -4.65
N GLN A 159 -10.65 15.14 -4.20
CA GLN A 159 -9.58 16.08 -3.86
C GLN A 159 -9.02 16.78 -5.10
N ILE A 160 -8.77 16.05 -6.19
CA ILE A 160 -8.29 16.59 -7.48
C ILE A 160 -9.32 17.59 -8.02
N ASP A 161 -10.61 17.24 -7.99
CA ASP A 161 -11.70 18.11 -8.47
C ASP A 161 -11.84 19.36 -7.59
N ARG A 162 -11.76 19.21 -6.27
CA ARG A 162 -11.83 20.34 -5.33
C ARG A 162 -10.71 21.35 -5.54
N GLU A 163 -9.51 20.87 -5.84
CA GLU A 163 -8.36 21.74 -6.10
C GLU A 163 -8.30 22.23 -7.56
N ASN A 164 -9.21 21.76 -8.41
CA ASN A 164 -9.24 22.06 -9.85
C ASN A 164 -7.87 21.77 -10.50
N ILE A 165 -7.38 20.52 -10.39
CA ILE A 165 -6.11 20.10 -11.00
C ILE A 165 -6.40 19.56 -12.41
N PRO A 166 -6.02 20.28 -13.48
CA PRO A 166 -6.19 19.79 -14.85
C PRO A 166 -5.16 18.71 -15.16
N GLY A 167 -5.54 17.68 -15.94
CA GLY A 167 -4.63 16.62 -16.35
C GLY A 167 -5.36 15.31 -16.68
N GLN A 168 -4.57 14.28 -16.92
CA GLN A 168 -5.05 12.91 -17.11
C GLN A 168 -4.63 12.08 -15.90
N PHE A 169 -5.59 11.42 -15.25
CA PHE A 169 -5.36 10.64 -14.03
C PHE A 169 -5.74 9.19 -14.29
N LEU A 170 -4.74 8.33 -14.35
CA LEU A 170 -4.93 6.89 -14.56
C LEU A 170 -4.66 6.13 -13.27
N PHE A 171 -5.72 5.54 -12.70
CA PHE A 171 -5.64 4.65 -11.56
C PHE A 171 -5.23 3.26 -12.01
N VAL A 172 -4.16 2.74 -11.45
CA VAL A 172 -3.55 1.47 -11.83
C VAL A 172 -3.57 0.52 -10.63
N TYR A 173 -4.20 -0.64 -10.81
CA TYR A 173 -4.38 -1.65 -9.76
C TYR A 173 -3.79 -2.99 -10.19
N TYR A 174 -3.21 -3.72 -9.23
CA TYR A 174 -2.87 -5.12 -9.44
C TYR A 174 -4.15 -5.96 -9.60
N ALA A 175 -5.17 -5.72 -8.76
CA ALA A 175 -6.46 -6.37 -8.87
C ALA A 175 -7.64 -5.42 -8.65
N GLN A 176 -8.79 -5.75 -9.26
CA GLN A 176 -10.05 -5.05 -9.04
C GLN A 176 -11.19 -6.06 -8.83
N LEU A 177 -11.99 -5.84 -7.77
CA LEU A 177 -13.25 -6.54 -7.58
C LEU A 177 -14.30 -5.95 -8.55
N THR A 178 -14.80 -6.78 -9.46
CA THR A 178 -15.79 -6.36 -10.48
C THR A 178 -17.20 -6.80 -10.14
N ASN A 179 -17.36 -7.87 -9.37
CA ASN A 179 -18.65 -8.37 -8.91
C ASN A 179 -19.10 -7.66 -7.63
N THR A 180 -20.03 -6.73 -7.74
CA THR A 180 -20.59 -5.96 -6.63
C THR A 180 -21.43 -6.77 -5.64
N ALA A 181 -21.80 -8.01 -5.96
CA ALA A 181 -22.47 -8.93 -5.05
C ALA A 181 -21.49 -9.54 -4.01
N ILE A 182 -20.20 -9.46 -4.27
CA ILE A 182 -19.17 -9.90 -3.30
C ILE A 182 -19.02 -8.82 -2.22
N PRO A 183 -19.19 -9.17 -0.93
CA PRO A 183 -19.12 -8.17 0.14
C PRO A 183 -17.70 -7.63 0.32
N PRO A 184 -17.54 -6.35 0.73
CA PRO A 184 -16.24 -5.69 0.88
C PRO A 184 -15.27 -6.36 1.86
N ASN A 185 -15.76 -7.10 2.84
CA ASN A 185 -14.93 -7.86 3.78
C ASN A 185 -14.13 -9.00 3.11
N PHE A 186 -14.37 -9.28 1.84
CA PHE A 186 -13.52 -10.15 1.02
C PHE A 186 -12.07 -9.66 1.00
N GLU A 187 -11.82 -8.36 1.11
CA GLU A 187 -10.46 -7.85 1.28
C GLU A 187 -9.77 -8.43 2.50
N ASN A 188 -10.51 -8.55 3.62
CA ASN A 188 -9.97 -9.14 4.84
C ASN A 188 -9.65 -10.62 4.65
N TYR A 189 -10.52 -11.37 3.96
CA TYR A 189 -10.26 -12.75 3.60
C TYR A 189 -8.95 -12.90 2.81
N LEU A 190 -8.72 -12.06 1.79
CA LEU A 190 -7.47 -12.07 1.01
C LEU A 190 -6.27 -11.70 1.88
N ASN A 191 -6.39 -10.67 2.72
CA ASN A 191 -5.30 -10.20 3.57
C ASN A 191 -4.79 -11.28 4.54
N TYR A 192 -5.70 -12.09 5.09
CA TYR A 192 -5.37 -13.14 6.07
C TYR A 192 -5.48 -14.55 5.51
N TYR A 193 -5.41 -14.73 4.20
CA TYR A 193 -5.55 -16.02 3.55
C TYR A 193 -4.48 -17.03 4.01
N ALA A 194 -3.22 -16.64 4.03
CA ALA A 194 -2.09 -17.47 4.41
C ALA A 194 -1.39 -17.04 5.71
N VAL A 195 -1.51 -15.77 6.11
CA VAL A 195 -0.91 -15.25 7.34
C VAL A 195 -2.00 -15.18 8.40
N LYS A 196 -2.10 -16.22 9.21
CA LYS A 196 -3.16 -16.39 10.22
C LYS A 196 -2.63 -16.33 11.64
N GLU A 197 -1.41 -16.76 11.83
CA GLU A 197 -0.77 -16.92 13.14
C GLU A 197 0.53 -16.11 13.20
N ARG A 198 1.02 -15.94 14.43
CA ARG A 198 2.27 -15.22 14.69
C ARG A 198 3.47 -15.83 13.93
N ASP A 199 3.55 -17.15 13.91
CA ASP A 199 4.70 -17.85 13.31
C ASP A 199 4.74 -17.66 11.78
N ASP A 200 3.57 -17.55 11.11
CA ASP A 200 3.48 -17.17 9.70
C ASP A 200 4.09 -15.77 9.49
N LEU A 201 3.76 -14.83 10.39
CA LEU A 201 4.26 -13.47 10.35
C LEU A 201 5.77 -13.40 10.61
N LEU A 202 6.28 -14.14 11.60
CA LEU A 202 7.70 -14.18 11.93
C LEU A 202 8.53 -14.75 10.78
N SER A 203 7.99 -15.72 10.04
CA SER A 203 8.66 -16.26 8.86
C SER A 203 8.91 -15.20 7.80
N ILE A 204 7.97 -14.25 7.61
CA ILE A 204 8.07 -13.16 6.64
C ILE A 204 9.00 -12.05 7.16
N ILE A 205 8.83 -11.61 8.41
CA ILE A 205 9.60 -10.48 8.99
C ILE A 205 11.10 -10.78 9.02
N ASN A 206 11.48 -12.03 9.19
CA ASN A 206 12.87 -12.44 9.29
C ASN A 206 13.54 -12.73 7.93
N GLU A 207 12.80 -12.64 6.81
CA GLU A 207 13.41 -12.72 5.49
C GLU A 207 14.23 -11.45 5.17
N ASP A 208 15.29 -11.63 4.38
CA ASP A 208 16.15 -10.50 3.98
C ASP A 208 15.42 -9.55 3.01
N SER A 209 14.48 -10.06 2.23
CA SER A 209 13.63 -9.28 1.32
C SER A 209 12.48 -8.56 2.02
N PHE A 210 12.29 -8.73 3.32
CA PHE A 210 11.19 -8.13 4.08
C PHE A 210 11.14 -6.59 3.96
N ILE A 211 9.95 -6.06 3.74
CA ILE A 211 9.68 -4.62 3.65
C ILE A 211 8.66 -4.23 4.73
N MET A 212 9.11 -3.42 5.68
CA MET A 212 8.24 -2.91 6.76
C MET A 212 7.07 -2.10 6.21
N ASN A 213 5.87 -2.33 6.77
CA ASN A 213 4.67 -1.61 6.36
C ASN A 213 3.70 -1.38 7.52
N THR A 214 2.67 -0.57 7.26
CA THR A 214 1.66 -0.18 8.26
C THR A 214 0.95 -1.38 8.90
N ARG A 215 0.65 -2.44 8.14
CA ARG A 215 -0.09 -3.63 8.63
C ARG A 215 0.72 -4.36 9.69
N ILE A 216 1.98 -4.63 9.42
CA ILE A 216 2.91 -5.31 10.35
C ILE A 216 3.00 -4.54 11.66
N ILE A 217 3.29 -3.24 11.57
CA ILE A 217 3.47 -2.41 12.77
C ILE A 217 2.21 -2.40 13.61
N LYS A 218 1.04 -2.22 12.98
CA LYS A 218 -0.24 -2.27 13.70
C LYS A 218 -0.50 -3.63 14.32
N TYR A 219 -0.18 -4.70 13.62
CA TYR A 219 -0.37 -6.07 14.12
C TYR A 219 0.46 -6.30 15.40
N ILE A 220 1.75 -5.96 15.35
CA ILE A 220 2.65 -6.12 16.51
C ILE A 220 2.25 -5.20 17.66
N LEU A 221 1.95 -3.92 17.38
CA LEU A 221 1.58 -2.96 18.43
C LEU A 221 0.20 -3.23 19.06
N LYS A 222 -0.66 -4.04 18.43
CA LYS A 222 -1.95 -4.51 18.99
C LYS A 222 -1.88 -5.89 19.64
N SER A 223 -0.74 -6.55 19.62
CA SER A 223 -0.62 -7.89 20.19
C SER A 223 -0.77 -7.86 21.71
N GLU A 224 -1.25 -8.99 22.26
CA GLU A 224 -1.29 -9.21 23.70
C GLU A 224 0.12 -9.22 24.29
N PRO A 225 0.32 -8.86 25.58
CA PRO A 225 1.63 -8.72 26.18
C PRO A 225 2.56 -9.94 26.04
N LEU A 226 2.02 -11.15 26.18
CA LEU A 226 2.81 -12.38 26.00
C LEU A 226 3.26 -12.59 24.55
N ASP A 227 2.43 -12.23 23.59
CA ASP A 227 2.77 -12.32 22.18
C ASP A 227 3.79 -11.25 21.79
N LEU A 228 3.68 -10.04 22.36
CA LEU A 228 4.69 -9.00 22.16
C LEU A 228 6.09 -9.46 22.61
N ILE A 229 6.19 -10.06 23.79
CA ILE A 229 7.46 -10.60 24.29
C ILE A 229 8.03 -11.63 23.31
N ARG A 230 7.19 -12.50 22.78
CA ARG A 230 7.60 -13.51 21.81
C ARG A 230 8.02 -12.90 20.47
N PHE A 231 7.33 -11.84 20.02
CA PHE A 231 7.74 -11.08 18.82
C PHE A 231 9.11 -10.45 19.02
N ILE A 232 9.32 -9.74 20.12
CA ILE A 232 10.61 -9.09 20.44
C ILE A 232 11.74 -10.12 20.47
N ALA A 233 11.51 -11.29 21.06
CA ALA A 233 12.52 -12.34 21.18
C ALA A 233 12.84 -13.04 19.83
N ALA A 234 11.94 -13.01 18.86
CA ALA A 234 12.05 -13.77 17.62
C ALA A 234 12.33 -12.92 16.36
N ILE A 235 12.09 -11.62 16.41
CA ILE A 235 12.37 -10.68 15.32
C ILE A 235 13.86 -10.35 15.32
N LYS A 236 14.46 -10.27 14.11
CA LYS A 236 15.85 -9.77 13.94
C LYS A 236 15.99 -8.40 14.61
N GLU A 237 17.00 -8.25 15.46
CA GLU A 237 17.18 -7.08 16.33
C GLU A 237 17.22 -5.76 15.55
N GLU A 238 17.82 -5.74 14.37
CA GLU A 238 17.89 -4.56 13.51
C GLU A 238 16.52 -4.07 12.99
N ARG A 239 15.46 -4.89 13.06
CA ARG A 239 14.10 -4.51 12.64
C ARG A 239 13.36 -3.67 13.69
N LEU A 240 13.71 -3.83 14.96
CA LEU A 240 13.01 -3.14 16.06
C LEU A 240 13.19 -1.61 16.03
N PRO A 241 14.43 -1.05 15.84
CA PRO A 241 14.61 0.39 15.69
C PRO A 241 13.86 0.98 14.49
N GLU A 242 13.84 0.27 13.36
CA GLU A 242 13.10 0.70 12.17
C GLU A 242 11.59 0.80 12.48
N MET A 243 11.03 -0.22 13.13
CA MET A 243 9.61 -0.25 13.51
C MET A 243 9.27 0.90 14.47
N VAL A 244 10.11 1.17 15.49
CA VAL A 244 9.91 2.27 16.43
C VAL A 244 9.93 3.62 15.70
N ASN A 245 10.90 3.85 14.83
CA ASN A 245 11.00 5.09 14.07
C ASN A 245 9.76 5.33 13.19
N TYR A 246 9.27 4.31 12.51
CA TYR A 246 8.04 4.37 11.74
C TYR A 246 6.81 4.65 12.62
N ALA A 247 6.70 3.97 13.76
CA ALA A 247 5.59 4.16 14.70
C ALA A 247 5.57 5.59 15.28
N ILE A 248 6.73 6.13 15.65
CA ILE A 248 6.87 7.53 16.09
C ILE A 248 6.46 8.48 14.96
N GLY A 249 6.92 8.26 13.74
CA GLY A 249 6.56 9.06 12.57
C GLY A 249 5.05 9.13 12.29
N ASN A 250 4.30 8.10 12.68
CA ASN A 250 2.83 8.08 12.61
C ASN A 250 2.15 8.52 13.92
N ASN A 251 2.88 9.02 14.90
CA ASN A 251 2.39 9.42 16.22
C ASN A 251 1.69 8.29 17.01
N TYR A 252 2.08 7.02 16.80
CA TYR A 252 1.49 5.87 17.50
C TYR A 252 1.77 5.88 19.00
N HIS A 253 2.83 6.58 19.45
CA HIS A 253 3.12 6.82 20.86
C HIS A 253 2.06 7.70 21.57
N LEU A 254 1.21 8.40 20.81
CA LEU A 254 0.10 9.21 21.32
C LEU A 254 -1.25 8.50 21.22
N MET A 255 -1.28 7.27 20.69
CA MET A 255 -2.51 6.49 20.51
C MET A 255 -2.62 5.42 21.60
N GLU A 256 -3.73 5.41 22.33
CA GLU A 256 -3.99 4.47 23.42
C GLU A 256 -3.79 3.00 23.02
N ASP A 257 -4.26 2.62 21.83
CA ASP A 257 -4.13 1.26 21.28
C ASP A 257 -2.69 0.79 21.08
N TYR A 258 -1.71 1.69 20.98
CA TYR A 258 -0.33 1.37 20.57
C TYR A 258 0.75 1.78 21.56
N GLN A 259 0.48 2.81 22.36
CA GLN A 259 1.50 3.46 23.21
C GLN A 259 2.16 2.48 24.18
N TYR A 260 1.40 1.55 24.77
CA TYR A 260 1.94 0.59 25.73
C TYR A 260 2.97 -0.33 25.06
N ASN A 261 2.59 -1.02 24.01
CA ASN A 261 3.48 -1.96 23.31
C ASN A 261 4.69 -1.26 22.68
N LEU A 262 4.49 -0.06 22.13
CA LEU A 262 5.59 0.74 21.58
C LEU A 262 6.60 1.11 22.68
N THR A 263 6.14 1.46 23.88
CA THR A 263 7.00 1.73 25.04
C THR A 263 7.80 0.49 25.44
N GLN A 264 7.17 -0.70 25.48
CA GLN A 264 7.87 -1.95 25.81
C GLN A 264 8.99 -2.26 24.81
N ILE A 265 8.74 -2.09 23.50
CA ILE A 265 9.76 -2.29 22.46
C ILE A 265 10.89 -1.27 22.61
N THR A 266 10.57 0.00 22.83
CA THR A 266 11.57 1.06 23.01
C THR A 266 12.46 0.79 24.23
N ASN A 267 11.88 0.36 25.34
CA ASN A 267 12.64 0.00 26.54
C ASN A 267 13.56 -1.20 26.28
N HIS A 268 13.10 -2.20 25.55
CA HIS A 268 13.93 -3.36 25.20
C HIS A 268 15.16 -2.93 24.38
N ILE A 269 15.01 -2.07 23.39
CA ILE A 269 16.12 -1.55 22.57
C ILE A 269 17.12 -0.77 23.44
N ASN A 270 16.63 0.06 24.35
CA ASN A 270 17.47 0.93 25.17
C ASN A 270 18.23 0.18 26.29
N TYR A 271 17.70 -0.94 26.77
CA TYR A 271 18.35 -1.78 27.79
C TYR A 271 19.19 -2.92 27.21
N GLY A 272 19.04 -3.21 25.91
CA GLY A 272 19.82 -4.22 25.18
C GLY A 272 21.15 -3.70 24.62
N ASN A 273 21.35 -2.39 24.69
CA ASN A 273 22.58 -1.68 24.37
C ASN A 273 23.20 -1.13 25.67
#